data_99b89ded0e6030c5383c6551b991a9b3
#
_entry.id   99b89ded0e6030c5383c6551b991a9b3
#
_cell.length_a   1.000
_cell.length_b   1.000
_cell.length_c   1.000
_cell.angle_alpha   90.00
_cell.angle_beta   90.00
_cell.angle_gamma   90.00
#
_symmetry.space_group_name_H-M   'P 1'
#
loop_
_entity.id
_entity.type
_entity.pdbx_description
1 polymer ?
#
loop_
_entity_poly.entity_id
_entity_poly.type
_entity_poly.pdbx_seq_one_letter_code
_entity_poly.pdbx_strand_id
1 'polypeptide(L)'
;MKLESIQFKHIALFHDLKIQFQYDKQPITLILGEQATGKSMLLKHIYHALTWFPARLKDARTPGIVMPDQDISHSRLQSKIEVSIQIPPEFGQLPETASTQQTDTSLCSWKLFKTLNSSGVGISQVETQQLDQTITLYHQVTRKDPLQGLPLLAYYPSERFVNDINLLNKNLPGITQSISAYDISFIPFTTFARFFEWLREISDIENAQAAHVVQRIISKQSNSQDQEEILRQLQLELAGHPKQLPSPNLYALKSTLKIIFPELEDFYLQYHPKLQLMAHYKGEVLAFQQLSNTTKTWIALVGDVVRRLCLLNPLSLDPCLEGEGVLLIDQIDSQLDAAHCSEILNRLHRAFPRLQIIVTGSREELLEHAAVYQCFKLEHGKISPLDLSTTQQQLEHLYTLLQRDEALTPHIDPLPLDPEPATTQIDSLYQQIQNLNEQQKNELLRMIHAGDTSEETSSL
;
A
#
# COMPACT_ATOMS: atom_id res chain seq x y z
N MET A 1 -1.56 -9.39 15.83
CA MET A 1 -1.09 -8.12 16.44
C MET A 1 -1.75 -6.95 15.73
N LYS A 2 -2.36 -6.02 16.48
CA LYS A 2 -2.96 -4.79 15.94
C LYS A 2 -2.49 -3.58 16.73
N LEU A 3 -2.25 -2.45 16.06
CA LEU A 3 -1.91 -1.19 16.71
C LEU A 3 -3.20 -0.54 17.24
N GLU A 4 -3.34 -0.47 18.56
CA GLU A 4 -4.54 0.07 19.23
C GLU A 4 -4.50 1.59 19.30
N SER A 5 -3.38 2.15 19.75
CA SER A 5 -3.20 3.60 19.80
C SER A 5 -1.74 4.01 19.74
N ILE A 6 -1.52 5.24 19.32
CA ILE A 6 -0.21 5.89 19.38
C ILE A 6 -0.36 7.34 19.79
N GLN A 7 0.55 7.82 20.64
CA GLN A 7 0.62 9.23 21.04
C GLN A 7 2.00 9.78 20.81
N PHE A 8 2.06 10.95 20.19
CA PHE A 8 3.27 11.74 19.97
C PHE A 8 3.21 13.01 20.82
N LYS A 9 4.28 13.27 21.58
CA LYS A 9 4.43 14.53 22.33
C LYS A 9 5.71 15.22 21.93
N HIS A 10 5.60 16.46 21.47
CA HIS A 10 6.70 17.34 21.09
C HIS A 10 7.64 16.74 20.03
N ILE A 11 7.07 16.12 19.01
CA ILE A 11 7.81 15.54 17.88
C ILE A 11 7.53 16.36 16.63
N ALA A 12 8.57 16.99 16.11
CA ALA A 12 8.54 17.81 14.91
C ALA A 12 7.34 18.78 14.91
N LEU A 13 6.35 18.59 14.06
CA LEU A 13 5.12 19.40 13.97
C LEU A 13 4.06 19.02 15.01
N PHE A 14 4.18 17.86 15.66
CA PHE A 14 3.18 17.31 16.56
C PHE A 14 3.42 17.74 17.99
N HIS A 15 2.57 18.60 18.53
CA HIS A 15 2.70 19.07 19.90
C HIS A 15 2.21 18.02 20.92
N ASP A 16 0.97 17.57 20.73
CA ASP A 16 0.35 16.42 21.40
C ASP A 16 -0.69 15.84 20.46
N LEU A 17 -0.34 14.75 19.80
CA LEU A 17 -1.19 14.10 18.83
C LEU A 17 -1.39 12.66 19.27
N LYS A 18 -2.67 12.26 19.50
CA LYS A 18 -3.06 10.89 19.82
C LYS A 18 -3.97 10.36 18.74
N ILE A 19 -3.66 9.17 18.26
CA ILE A 19 -4.51 8.41 17.32
C ILE A 19 -4.96 7.17 18.05
N GLN A 20 -6.26 6.90 17.98
CA GLN A 20 -6.87 5.64 18.40
C GLN A 20 -7.46 4.97 17.16
N PHE A 21 -7.07 3.74 16.94
CA PHE A 21 -7.50 2.96 15.78
C PHE A 21 -8.76 2.19 16.14
N GLN A 22 -9.72 2.14 15.20
CA GLN A 22 -11.00 1.47 15.37
C GLN A 22 -11.06 0.24 14.49
N TYR A 23 -11.70 -0.82 15.00
CA TYR A 23 -11.80 -2.11 14.31
C TYR A 23 -13.24 -2.57 14.11
N ASP A 24 -14.22 -1.70 14.41
CA ASP A 24 -15.66 -1.97 14.23
C ASP A 24 -16.02 -2.08 12.73
N LYS A 25 -15.17 -1.53 11.89
CA LYS A 25 -15.23 -1.56 10.44
C LYS A 25 -14.02 -2.34 9.89
N GLN A 26 -13.78 -2.22 8.60
CA GLN A 26 -12.55 -2.75 7.99
C GLN A 26 -11.32 -2.17 8.70
N PRO A 27 -10.25 -2.97 8.91
CA PRO A 27 -9.04 -2.53 9.60
C PRO A 27 -8.17 -1.61 8.72
N ILE A 28 -8.79 -0.60 8.15
CA ILE A 28 -8.15 0.42 7.31
C ILE A 28 -8.27 1.77 7.99
N THR A 29 -7.17 2.51 8.04
CA THR A 29 -7.13 3.90 8.47
C THR A 29 -6.52 4.76 7.38
N LEU A 30 -7.30 5.68 6.85
CA LEU A 30 -6.88 6.66 5.85
C LEU A 30 -6.62 8.01 6.53
N ILE A 31 -5.44 8.58 6.31
CA ILE A 31 -5.06 9.90 6.82
C ILE A 31 -4.88 10.84 5.62
N LEU A 32 -5.83 11.72 5.44
CA LEU A 32 -5.81 12.75 4.39
C LEU A 32 -5.21 14.06 4.91
N GLY A 33 -4.72 14.88 4.00
CA GLY A 33 -4.23 16.21 4.27
C GLY A 33 -3.50 16.80 3.06
N GLU A 34 -3.32 18.10 3.07
CA GLU A 34 -2.57 18.81 2.04
C GLU A 34 -1.08 18.49 2.07
N GLN A 35 -0.32 19.01 1.12
CA GLN A 35 1.13 18.90 1.11
C GLN A 35 1.72 19.57 2.37
N ALA A 36 2.86 19.05 2.83
CA ALA A 36 3.60 19.55 3.99
C ALA A 36 2.85 19.52 5.34
N THR A 37 1.69 18.86 5.46
CA THR A 37 0.96 18.72 6.75
C THR A 37 1.60 17.74 7.74
N GLY A 38 2.63 16.97 7.31
CA GLY A 38 3.35 16.02 8.16
C GLY A 38 2.91 14.57 8.04
N LYS A 39 2.11 14.20 7.03
CA LYS A 39 1.61 12.82 6.81
C LYS A 39 2.74 11.77 6.76
N SER A 40 3.73 11.98 5.90
CA SER A 40 4.88 11.07 5.77
C SER A 40 5.69 10.95 7.06
N MET A 41 5.86 12.06 7.77
CA MET A 41 6.51 12.10 9.07
C MET A 41 5.73 11.30 10.10
N LEU A 42 4.41 11.43 10.13
CA LEU A 42 3.53 10.68 11.02
C LEU A 42 3.69 9.17 10.81
N LEU A 43 3.54 8.68 9.56
CA LEU A 43 3.71 7.27 9.24
C LEU A 43 5.11 6.75 9.57
N LYS A 44 6.13 7.53 9.25
CA LYS A 44 7.52 7.21 9.56
C LYS A 44 7.73 7.00 11.06
N HIS A 45 7.19 7.89 11.90
CA HIS A 45 7.31 7.76 13.36
C HIS A 45 6.48 6.60 13.92
N ILE A 46 5.29 6.31 13.35
CA ILE A 46 4.53 5.10 13.68
C ILE A 46 5.41 3.87 13.41
N TYR A 47 5.99 3.79 12.21
CA TYR A 47 6.86 2.68 11.84
C TYR A 47 8.08 2.56 12.77
N HIS A 48 8.81 3.66 13.00
CA HIS A 48 9.99 3.65 13.89
C HIS A 48 9.65 3.12 15.29
N ALA A 49 8.50 3.55 15.83
CA ALA A 49 8.05 3.09 17.13
C ALA A 49 7.69 1.59 17.14
N LEU A 50 7.09 1.09 16.07
CA LEU A 50 6.74 -0.33 15.91
C LEU A 50 7.97 -1.22 15.67
N THR A 51 9.07 -0.70 15.11
CA THR A 51 10.30 -1.50 14.86
C THR A 51 10.93 -2.08 16.13
N TRP A 52 10.57 -1.59 17.29
CA TRP A 52 11.01 -2.14 18.56
C TRP A 52 10.50 -3.57 18.78
N PHE A 53 9.31 -3.92 18.28
CA PHE A 53 8.78 -5.27 18.37
C PHE A 53 9.65 -6.29 17.61
N PRO A 54 9.89 -6.18 16.28
CA PRO A 54 10.74 -7.14 15.57
C PRO A 54 12.21 -7.09 16.00
N ALA A 55 12.72 -5.95 16.43
CA ALA A 55 14.08 -5.86 16.96
C ALA A 55 14.26 -6.71 18.22
N ARG A 56 13.32 -6.60 19.17
CA ARG A 56 13.29 -7.42 20.39
C ARG A 56 12.99 -8.88 20.10
N LEU A 57 12.16 -9.17 19.10
CA LEU A 57 11.89 -10.55 18.67
C LEU A 57 13.15 -11.24 18.13
N LYS A 58 14.03 -10.49 17.48
CA LYS A 58 15.32 -10.99 16.97
C LYS A 58 16.34 -11.21 18.11
N ASP A 59 16.47 -10.26 18.98
CA ASP A 59 17.35 -10.29 20.15
C ASP A 59 16.82 -9.32 21.21
N ALA A 60 16.66 -9.80 22.44
CA ALA A 60 16.12 -9.05 23.57
C ALA A 60 16.87 -7.74 23.89
N ARG A 61 18.10 -7.56 23.41
CA ARG A 61 18.90 -6.35 23.62
C ARG A 61 18.94 -5.42 22.42
N THR A 62 18.47 -5.86 21.26
CA THR A 62 18.51 -5.05 20.04
C THR A 62 17.48 -3.90 20.12
N PRO A 63 17.90 -2.64 19.97
CA PRO A 63 16.97 -1.52 19.89
C PRO A 63 16.25 -1.50 18.55
N GLY A 64 15.02 -0.97 18.55
CA GLY A 64 14.36 -0.53 17.32
C GLY A 64 14.99 0.75 16.78
N ILE A 65 14.39 1.34 15.75
CA ILE A 65 14.85 2.62 15.21
C ILE A 65 14.65 3.71 16.26
N VAL A 66 15.75 4.39 16.58
CA VAL A 66 15.76 5.49 17.55
C VAL A 66 15.38 6.79 16.85
N MET A 67 14.60 7.62 17.52
CA MET A 67 14.22 8.94 17.04
C MET A 67 15.45 9.85 16.91
N PRO A 68 15.67 10.55 15.78
CA PRO A 68 16.73 11.53 15.61
C PRO A 68 16.54 12.75 16.53
N ASP A 69 17.64 13.42 16.89
CA ASP A 69 17.61 14.61 17.74
C ASP A 69 16.87 15.78 17.10
N GLN A 70 16.97 15.90 15.76
CA GLN A 70 16.30 16.92 14.97
C GLN A 70 14.77 16.80 14.95
N ASP A 71 14.23 15.64 15.33
CA ASP A 71 12.77 15.41 15.37
C ASP A 71 12.16 15.90 16.70
N ILE A 72 12.96 16.38 17.65
CA ILE A 72 12.44 17.08 18.84
C ILE A 72 11.94 18.46 18.41
N SER A 73 10.73 18.85 18.83
CA SER A 73 10.14 20.17 18.52
C SER A 73 11.07 21.31 19.00
N HIS A 74 11.26 22.34 18.18
CA HIS A 74 12.24 23.42 18.39
C HIS A 74 12.22 24.08 19.78
N SER A 75 11.08 24.18 20.42
CA SER A 75 10.92 24.84 21.73
C SER A 75 11.00 23.86 22.90
N ARG A 76 11.38 22.61 22.68
CA ARG A 76 11.33 21.57 23.69
C ARG A 76 12.65 20.83 23.84
N LEU A 77 12.91 20.37 25.05
CA LEU A 77 14.10 19.57 25.37
C LEU A 77 13.81 18.07 25.40
N GLN A 78 12.53 17.68 25.37
CA GLN A 78 12.12 16.29 25.44
C GLN A 78 10.96 16.01 24.48
N SER A 79 11.00 14.83 23.88
CA SER A 79 9.91 14.25 23.09
C SER A 79 9.58 12.85 23.59
N LYS A 80 8.33 12.41 23.36
CA LYS A 80 7.82 11.11 23.78
C LYS A 80 6.96 10.50 22.69
N ILE A 81 7.13 9.19 22.45
CA ILE A 81 6.19 8.35 21.72
C ILE A 81 5.67 7.29 22.69
N GLU A 82 4.37 7.10 22.72
CA GLU A 82 3.71 6.02 23.46
C GLU A 82 2.90 5.18 22.47
N VAL A 83 3.14 3.87 22.47
CA VAL A 83 2.51 2.90 21.58
C VAL A 83 1.74 1.89 22.40
N SER A 84 0.53 1.55 21.96
CA SER A 84 -0.25 0.42 22.52
C SER A 84 -0.67 -0.49 21.38
N ILE A 85 -0.41 -1.79 21.55
CA ILE A 85 -0.83 -2.83 20.62
C ILE A 85 -1.75 -3.82 21.32
N GLN A 86 -2.67 -4.41 20.56
CA GLN A 86 -3.49 -5.51 21.00
C GLN A 86 -2.76 -6.83 20.76
N ILE A 87 -2.64 -7.65 21.81
CA ILE A 87 -2.09 -9.00 21.74
C ILE A 87 -3.22 -9.93 21.29
N PRO A 88 -3.04 -10.74 20.23
CA PRO A 88 -4.04 -11.72 19.83
C PRO A 88 -4.29 -12.73 20.97
N PRO A 89 -5.55 -13.15 21.19
CA PRO A 89 -5.90 -14.05 22.30
C PRO A 89 -5.11 -15.37 22.31
N GLU A 90 -4.72 -15.85 21.15
CA GLU A 90 -3.96 -17.09 20.95
C GLU A 90 -2.56 -17.04 21.58
N PHE A 91 -2.00 -15.83 21.75
CA PHE A 91 -0.69 -15.63 22.38
C PHE A 91 -0.77 -15.50 23.91
N GLY A 92 -1.99 -15.38 24.47
CA GLY A 92 -2.19 -15.26 25.91
C GLY A 92 -2.33 -13.80 26.38
N GLN A 93 -2.19 -13.60 27.67
CA GLN A 93 -2.38 -12.30 28.33
C GLN A 93 -1.14 -11.93 29.14
N LEU A 94 -0.91 -10.63 29.29
CA LEU A 94 0.15 -10.15 30.16
C LEU A 94 -0.21 -10.41 31.64
N PRO A 95 0.79 -10.69 32.50
CA PRO A 95 0.55 -10.85 33.94
C PRO A 95 0.02 -9.54 34.52
N GLU A 96 -1.01 -9.63 35.38
CA GLU A 96 -1.56 -8.49 36.10
C GLU A 96 -0.46 -7.87 36.98
N THR A 97 -0.19 -6.60 36.74
CA THR A 97 0.74 -5.84 37.59
C THR A 97 -0.04 -5.30 38.80
N ALA A 98 0.38 -5.62 40.01
CA ALA A 98 -0.31 -5.31 41.27
C ALA A 98 -0.54 -3.81 41.55
N SER A 99 -0.14 -2.91 40.68
CA SER A 99 -0.14 -1.46 40.88
C SER A 99 -1.18 -0.67 40.08
N THR A 100 -1.94 -1.30 39.18
CA THR A 100 -2.90 -0.55 38.34
C THR A 100 -4.25 -1.29 38.28
N GLN A 101 -5.24 -0.75 38.98
CA GLN A 101 -6.65 -1.14 38.85
C GLN A 101 -7.06 -0.95 37.36
N GLN A 102 -7.54 -2.04 36.74
CA GLN A 102 -8.13 -2.07 35.37
C GLN A 102 -7.20 -1.80 34.20
N THR A 103 -6.02 -2.42 34.12
CA THR A 103 -5.34 -2.54 32.82
C THR A 103 -5.86 -3.77 32.08
N ASP A 104 -6.36 -3.56 30.89
CA ASP A 104 -6.74 -4.64 29.99
C ASP A 104 -5.48 -5.49 29.69
N THR A 105 -5.46 -6.74 30.16
CA THR A 105 -4.33 -7.66 30.05
C THR A 105 -4.07 -8.10 28.59
N SER A 106 -4.96 -7.75 27.67
CA SER A 106 -4.80 -7.94 26.23
C SER A 106 -3.99 -6.83 25.53
N LEU A 107 -3.69 -5.72 26.25
CA LEU A 107 -2.93 -4.59 25.72
C LEU A 107 -1.48 -4.60 26.17
N CYS A 108 -0.57 -4.39 25.21
CA CYS A 108 0.84 -4.17 25.47
C CYS A 108 1.22 -2.75 25.08
N SER A 109 1.89 -2.03 25.98
CA SER A 109 2.35 -0.67 25.71
C SER A 109 3.84 -0.50 25.99
N TRP A 110 4.46 0.42 25.24
CA TRP A 110 5.85 0.86 25.48
C TRP A 110 6.00 2.34 25.20
N LYS A 111 7.03 2.95 25.78
CA LYS A 111 7.30 4.37 25.65
C LYS A 111 8.73 4.61 25.23
N LEU A 112 8.91 5.52 24.30
CA LEU A 112 10.18 5.96 23.77
C LEU A 112 10.33 7.44 24.09
N PHE A 113 11.47 7.80 24.72
CA PHE A 113 11.79 9.17 25.08
C PHE A 113 13.07 9.59 24.40
N LYS A 114 13.13 10.87 24.02
CA LYS A 114 14.35 11.52 23.56
C LYS A 114 14.50 12.84 24.30
N THR A 115 15.60 13.03 25.00
CA THR A 115 15.87 14.23 25.82
C THR A 115 17.20 14.84 25.41
N LEU A 116 17.22 16.14 25.13
CA LEU A 116 18.48 16.88 24.89
C LEU A 116 19.12 17.20 26.21
N ASN A 117 20.40 16.90 26.32
CA ASN A 117 21.22 17.35 27.47
C ASN A 117 21.62 18.83 27.34
N SER A 118 22.37 19.36 28.31
CA SER A 118 22.84 20.73 28.31
C SER A 118 23.80 21.08 27.15
N SER A 119 24.42 20.09 26.52
CA SER A 119 25.28 20.26 25.34
C SER A 119 24.50 20.08 24.02
N GLY A 120 23.17 19.91 24.04
CA GLY A 120 22.34 19.72 22.86
C GLY A 120 22.39 18.32 22.24
N VAL A 121 22.99 17.35 22.93
CA VAL A 121 23.06 15.95 22.48
C VAL A 121 21.84 15.17 23.01
N GLY A 122 21.19 14.44 22.15
CA GLY A 122 19.99 13.65 22.49
C GLY A 122 20.33 12.35 23.20
N ILE A 123 19.74 12.13 24.37
CA ILE A 123 19.77 10.88 25.12
C ILE A 123 18.45 10.16 24.91
N SER A 124 18.51 8.90 24.46
CA SER A 124 17.33 8.05 24.29
C SER A 124 17.08 7.20 25.53
N GLN A 125 15.83 7.16 25.98
CA GLN A 125 15.36 6.30 27.07
C GLN A 125 14.14 5.55 26.59
N VAL A 126 13.94 4.33 27.09
CA VAL A 126 12.82 3.47 26.69
C VAL A 126 12.22 2.75 27.89
N GLU A 127 10.92 2.62 27.90
CA GLU A 127 10.17 1.78 28.83
C GLU A 127 9.54 0.65 28.02
N THR A 128 10.15 -0.55 28.05
CA THR A 128 9.79 -1.69 27.19
C THR A 128 9.39 -2.94 27.97
N GLN A 129 9.12 -2.83 29.28
CA GLN A 129 8.85 -4.01 30.12
C GLN A 129 7.70 -4.88 29.59
N GLN A 130 6.58 -4.29 29.23
CA GLN A 130 5.44 -5.04 28.66
C GLN A 130 5.76 -5.61 27.26
N LEU A 131 6.54 -4.89 26.46
CA LEU A 131 7.00 -5.37 25.16
C LEU A 131 7.88 -6.61 25.34
N ASP A 132 8.82 -6.62 26.28
CA ASP A 132 9.72 -7.74 26.53
C ASP A 132 8.93 -8.98 27.04
N GLN A 133 7.89 -8.78 27.84
CA GLN A 133 6.95 -9.82 28.26
C GLN A 133 6.16 -10.37 27.07
N THR A 134 5.64 -9.48 26.21
CA THR A 134 4.90 -9.88 25.00
C THR A 134 5.78 -10.71 24.06
N ILE A 135 7.03 -10.30 23.85
CA ILE A 135 8.01 -11.06 23.05
C ILE A 135 8.22 -12.47 23.63
N THR A 136 8.26 -12.59 24.94
CA THR A 136 8.37 -13.90 25.62
C THR A 136 7.16 -14.79 25.31
N LEU A 137 5.93 -14.22 25.33
CA LEU A 137 4.72 -14.95 24.92
C LEU A 137 4.81 -15.43 23.47
N TYR A 138 5.21 -14.55 22.53
CA TYR A 138 5.40 -14.93 21.12
C TYR A 138 6.38 -16.09 20.98
N HIS A 139 7.54 -16.04 21.62
CA HIS A 139 8.51 -17.14 21.60
C HIS A 139 7.97 -18.45 22.19
N GLN A 140 7.17 -18.37 23.26
CA GLN A 140 6.59 -19.57 23.87
C GLN A 140 5.54 -20.22 22.96
N VAL A 141 4.66 -19.42 22.36
CA VAL A 141 3.60 -19.90 21.48
C VAL A 141 4.19 -20.48 20.18
N THR A 142 5.09 -19.75 19.52
CA THR A 142 5.74 -20.23 18.29
C THR A 142 6.54 -21.53 18.48
N ARG A 143 7.08 -21.77 19.70
CA ARG A 143 7.74 -23.04 20.03
C ARG A 143 6.75 -24.17 20.23
N LYS A 144 5.56 -23.89 20.77
CA LYS A 144 4.52 -24.91 21.03
C LYS A 144 3.73 -25.24 19.77
N ASP A 145 3.44 -24.22 18.97
CA ASP A 145 2.67 -24.35 17.74
C ASP A 145 3.42 -23.65 16.59
N PRO A 146 4.16 -24.41 15.76
CA PRO A 146 4.87 -23.88 14.60
C PRO A 146 3.95 -23.35 13.48
N LEU A 147 2.63 -23.68 13.51
CA LEU A 147 1.65 -23.13 12.57
C LEU A 147 1.34 -21.67 12.87
N GLN A 148 1.59 -21.24 14.11
CA GLN A 148 1.35 -19.86 14.50
C GLN A 148 2.38 -18.93 13.86
N GLY A 149 1.91 -18.11 12.92
CA GLY A 149 2.74 -17.15 12.20
C GLY A 149 3.16 -15.95 13.05
N LEU A 150 4.14 -15.21 12.55
CA LEU A 150 4.58 -13.93 13.12
C LEU A 150 3.86 -12.77 12.43
N PRO A 151 3.58 -11.67 13.15
CA PRO A 151 2.84 -10.53 12.59
C PRO A 151 3.68 -9.76 11.57
N LEU A 152 3.08 -9.36 10.45
CA LEU A 152 3.70 -8.45 9.50
C LEU A 152 3.91 -7.06 10.13
N LEU A 153 5.08 -6.48 9.89
CA LEU A 153 5.32 -5.06 10.06
C LEU A 153 6.06 -4.55 8.82
N ALA A 154 5.38 -3.76 8.02
CA ALA A 154 5.94 -3.20 6.80
C ALA A 154 5.58 -1.73 6.64
N TYR A 155 6.53 -0.95 6.15
CA TYR A 155 6.35 0.46 5.79
C TYR A 155 6.90 0.72 4.40
N TYR A 156 6.08 1.33 3.57
CA TYR A 156 6.45 1.76 2.22
C TYR A 156 6.36 3.28 2.13
N PRO A 157 7.53 3.97 2.05
CA PRO A 157 7.58 5.43 1.92
C PRO A 157 7.02 5.90 0.57
N SER A 158 6.85 7.21 0.42
CA SER A 158 6.46 7.84 -0.85
C SER A 158 7.53 7.63 -1.93
N GLU A 159 8.80 7.67 -1.56
CA GLU A 159 9.94 7.40 -2.45
C GLU A 159 10.12 5.89 -2.63
N ARG A 160 9.35 5.34 -3.55
CA ARG A 160 9.42 3.93 -3.96
C ARG A 160 9.53 3.82 -5.47
N PHE A 161 10.46 3.01 -5.93
CA PHE A 161 10.72 2.80 -7.35
C PHE A 161 11.34 1.42 -7.59
N VAL A 162 11.23 0.96 -8.82
CA VAL A 162 11.85 -0.28 -9.26
C VAL A 162 13.08 0.07 -10.10
N ASN A 163 14.26 -0.27 -9.60
CA ASN A 163 15.51 -0.19 -10.34
C ASN A 163 15.58 -1.28 -11.42
N ASP A 164 16.62 -1.23 -12.24
CA ASP A 164 16.95 -2.33 -13.14
C ASP A 164 17.10 -3.63 -12.34
N ILE A 165 16.28 -4.61 -12.71
CA ILE A 165 16.19 -5.88 -12.01
C ILE A 165 17.38 -6.74 -12.44
N ASN A 166 18.29 -7.01 -11.51
CA ASN A 166 19.37 -7.96 -11.74
C ASN A 166 18.94 -9.37 -11.26
N LEU A 167 18.30 -10.13 -12.15
CA LEU A 167 17.90 -11.51 -11.85
C LEU A 167 19.09 -12.49 -11.74
N LEU A 168 20.30 -12.08 -12.07
CA LEU A 168 21.49 -12.92 -11.99
C LEU A 168 22.17 -12.89 -10.61
N ASN A 169 21.98 -11.85 -9.85
CA ASN A 169 22.53 -11.76 -8.49
C ASN A 169 21.85 -12.78 -7.57
N LYS A 170 22.65 -13.68 -7.00
CA LYS A 170 22.28 -14.58 -5.92
C LYS A 170 22.97 -14.08 -4.65
N ASN A 171 22.47 -13.02 -4.05
CA ASN A 171 22.89 -12.64 -2.71
C ASN A 171 22.17 -13.55 -1.70
N LEU A 172 22.82 -14.62 -1.33
CA LEU A 172 22.40 -15.59 -0.33
C LEU A 172 23.10 -15.24 0.99
N PRO A 173 22.67 -15.46 2.16
CA PRO A 173 21.70 -16.36 2.75
C PRO A 173 20.78 -15.62 3.72
N GLY A 174 19.54 -15.85 3.72
CA GLY A 174 18.59 -15.22 4.65
C GLY A 174 17.25 -14.91 4.01
N ILE A 175 17.13 -15.13 2.69
CA ILE A 175 15.90 -14.87 1.94
C ILE A 175 14.74 -15.73 2.44
N THR A 176 15.03 -16.93 2.97
CA THR A 176 14.04 -17.88 3.48
C THR A 176 13.83 -17.84 4.99
N GLN A 177 14.60 -17.04 5.73
CA GLN A 177 14.43 -16.92 7.18
C GLN A 177 13.27 -15.95 7.51
N SER A 178 12.38 -16.34 8.42
CA SER A 178 11.25 -15.50 8.86
C SER A 178 11.71 -14.13 9.38
N ILE A 179 12.86 -14.05 10.02
CA ILE A 179 13.42 -12.80 10.52
C ILE A 179 13.80 -11.84 9.38
N SER A 180 14.16 -12.36 8.19
CA SER A 180 14.48 -11.52 7.04
C SER A 180 13.25 -10.74 6.50
N ALA A 181 12.05 -11.14 6.89
CA ALA A 181 10.84 -10.38 6.61
C ALA A 181 10.81 -9.00 7.31
N TYR A 182 11.55 -8.87 8.42
CA TYR A 182 11.66 -7.63 9.18
C TYR A 182 12.91 -6.81 8.83
N ASP A 183 13.64 -7.18 7.77
CA ASP A 183 14.80 -6.39 7.36
C ASP A 183 14.39 -4.94 7.19
N ILE A 184 14.92 -4.11 8.09
CA ILE A 184 14.63 -2.68 8.13
C ILE A 184 15.50 -2.03 7.07
N SER A 185 14.88 -1.44 6.07
CA SER A 185 15.58 -0.54 5.18
C SER A 185 15.79 0.79 5.91
N PHE A 186 17.01 1.07 6.31
CA PHE A 186 17.41 2.40 6.81
C PHE A 186 17.47 3.45 5.69
N ILE A 187 17.22 3.02 4.45
CA ILE A 187 17.22 3.87 3.27
C ILE A 187 15.84 4.54 3.18
N PRO A 188 15.77 5.85 2.91
CA PRO A 188 14.49 6.57 2.86
C PRO A 188 13.61 6.21 1.66
N PHE A 189 14.04 5.27 0.82
CA PHE A 189 13.34 4.79 -0.37
C PHE A 189 13.35 3.26 -0.44
N THR A 190 12.40 2.68 -1.18
CA THR A 190 12.28 1.23 -1.37
C THR A 190 12.51 0.87 -2.84
N THR A 191 13.44 -0.05 -3.10
CA THR A 191 13.79 -0.53 -4.45
C THR A 191 13.21 -1.91 -4.80
N PHE A 192 12.66 -2.59 -3.80
CA PHE A 192 12.08 -3.94 -3.93
C PHE A 192 13.05 -5.05 -4.39
N ALA A 193 14.35 -4.85 -4.29
CA ALA A 193 15.35 -5.84 -4.73
C ALA A 193 15.12 -7.23 -4.10
N ARG A 194 14.79 -7.29 -2.80
CA ARG A 194 14.51 -8.53 -2.07
C ARG A 194 13.31 -9.29 -2.61
N PHE A 195 12.30 -8.59 -3.10
CA PHE A 195 11.15 -9.24 -3.75
C PHE A 195 11.58 -9.97 -5.02
N PHE A 196 12.38 -9.34 -5.89
CA PHE A 196 12.81 -9.96 -7.14
C PHE A 196 13.79 -11.13 -6.93
N GLU A 197 14.66 -11.05 -5.92
CA GLU A 197 15.50 -12.17 -5.51
C GLU A 197 14.65 -13.37 -5.06
N TRP A 198 13.67 -13.13 -4.20
CA TRP A 198 12.76 -14.17 -3.71
C TRP A 198 11.87 -14.72 -4.83
N LEU A 199 11.33 -13.86 -5.71
CA LEU A 199 10.52 -14.29 -6.86
C LEU A 199 11.29 -15.27 -7.74
N ARG A 200 12.55 -15.00 -7.99
CA ARG A 200 13.40 -15.91 -8.74
C ARG A 200 13.57 -17.24 -8.04
N GLU A 201 13.86 -17.23 -6.75
CA GLU A 201 14.07 -18.46 -5.97
C GLU A 201 12.84 -19.35 -5.97
N ILE A 202 11.66 -18.81 -5.68
CA ILE A 202 10.42 -19.58 -5.69
C ILE A 202 10.06 -20.09 -7.08
N SER A 203 10.38 -19.34 -8.15
CA SER A 203 10.17 -19.79 -9.54
C SER A 203 11.15 -20.90 -9.92
N ASP A 204 12.41 -20.82 -9.50
CA ASP A 204 13.40 -21.90 -9.72
C ASP A 204 13.00 -23.18 -9.00
N ILE A 205 12.50 -23.10 -7.76
CA ILE A 205 11.99 -24.25 -6.99
C ILE A 205 10.79 -24.89 -7.70
N GLU A 206 9.82 -24.08 -8.15
CA GLU A 206 8.63 -24.59 -8.86
C GLU A 206 9.02 -25.30 -10.15
N ASN A 207 9.91 -24.71 -10.95
CA ASN A 207 10.39 -25.33 -12.18
C ASN A 207 11.11 -26.65 -11.91
N ALA A 208 11.93 -26.73 -10.86
CA ALA A 208 12.59 -27.96 -10.46
C ALA A 208 11.56 -29.04 -10.03
N GLN A 209 10.55 -28.67 -9.27
CA GLN A 209 9.47 -29.59 -8.87
C GLN A 209 8.68 -30.09 -10.09
N ALA A 210 8.29 -29.21 -11.00
CA ALA A 210 7.61 -29.57 -12.24
C ALA A 210 8.47 -30.53 -13.09
N ALA A 211 9.78 -30.26 -13.23
CA ALA A 211 10.70 -31.15 -13.94
C ALA A 211 10.78 -32.54 -13.30
N HIS A 212 10.81 -32.64 -11.96
CA HIS A 212 10.78 -33.94 -11.26
C HIS A 212 9.49 -34.72 -11.50
N VAL A 213 8.32 -34.02 -11.53
CA VAL A 213 7.04 -34.67 -11.84
C VAL A 213 7.06 -35.26 -13.26
N VAL A 214 7.49 -34.44 -14.24
CA VAL A 214 7.60 -34.86 -15.64
C VAL A 214 8.57 -36.06 -15.77
N GLN A 215 9.75 -35.99 -15.16
CA GLN A 215 10.72 -37.13 -15.16
C GLN A 215 10.13 -38.40 -14.56
N ARG A 216 9.36 -38.29 -13.46
CA ARG A 216 8.71 -39.44 -12.82
C ARG A 216 7.67 -40.07 -13.73
N ILE A 217 6.90 -39.28 -14.46
CA ILE A 217 5.91 -39.78 -15.43
C ILE A 217 6.61 -40.48 -16.58
N ILE A 218 7.65 -39.86 -17.17
CA ILE A 218 8.43 -40.48 -18.26
C ILE A 218 9.11 -41.78 -17.78
N SER A 219 9.69 -41.81 -16.59
CA SER A 219 10.37 -43.01 -16.07
C SER A 219 9.43 -44.17 -15.75
N LYS A 220 8.18 -43.90 -15.38
CA LYS A 220 7.17 -44.94 -15.16
C LYS A 220 6.69 -45.56 -16.47
N GLN A 221 6.84 -44.89 -17.60
CA GLN A 221 6.30 -45.24 -18.91
C GLN A 221 7.34 -45.78 -19.89
N SER A 222 8.57 -46.07 -19.46
CA SER A 222 9.62 -46.65 -20.33
C SER A 222 9.21 -47.95 -21.07
N ASN A 223 7.97 -48.43 -20.86
CA ASN A 223 7.40 -49.64 -21.53
C ASN A 223 6.26 -49.35 -22.52
N SER A 224 5.82 -48.13 -22.74
CA SER A 224 4.73 -47.82 -23.69
C SER A 224 5.21 -46.83 -24.75
N GLN A 225 4.98 -47.18 -26.04
CA GLN A 225 5.42 -46.42 -27.22
C GLN A 225 4.43 -45.32 -27.63
N ASP A 226 3.32 -45.11 -26.90
CA ASP A 226 2.27 -44.13 -27.28
C ASP A 226 2.47 -42.76 -26.65
N GLN A 227 2.90 -41.80 -27.46
CA GLN A 227 3.03 -40.39 -27.05
C GLN A 227 1.68 -39.74 -26.61
N GLU A 228 0.56 -40.18 -27.20
CA GLU A 228 -0.79 -39.68 -26.84
C GLU A 228 -1.20 -40.10 -25.43
N GLU A 229 -0.88 -41.32 -25.01
CA GLU A 229 -1.18 -41.80 -23.68
C GLU A 229 -0.32 -41.07 -22.61
N ILE A 230 0.93 -40.71 -22.95
CA ILE A 230 1.82 -39.90 -22.10
C ILE A 230 1.22 -38.51 -21.91
N LEU A 231 0.78 -37.85 -22.98
CA LEU A 231 0.13 -36.54 -22.94
C LEU A 231 -1.18 -36.57 -22.15
N ARG A 232 -1.98 -37.60 -22.32
CA ARG A 232 -3.25 -37.78 -21.61
C ARG A 232 -3.04 -38.02 -20.11
N GLN A 233 -2.08 -38.79 -19.71
CA GLN A 233 -1.72 -39.01 -18.29
C GLN A 233 -1.09 -37.78 -17.68
N LEU A 234 -0.24 -37.04 -18.41
CA LEU A 234 0.24 -35.73 -17.99
C LEU A 234 -0.92 -34.76 -17.73
N GLN A 235 -1.89 -34.72 -18.63
CA GLN A 235 -3.10 -33.89 -18.45
C GLN A 235 -3.95 -34.34 -17.26
N LEU A 236 -4.09 -35.65 -17.03
CA LEU A 236 -4.85 -36.21 -15.91
C LEU A 236 -4.15 -36.01 -14.55
N GLU A 237 -2.85 -36.21 -14.48
CA GLU A 237 -2.08 -35.93 -13.24
C GLU A 237 -1.98 -34.42 -12.96
N LEU A 238 -1.85 -33.59 -13.98
CA LEU A 238 -1.90 -32.14 -13.87
C LEU A 238 -3.30 -31.63 -13.46
N ALA A 239 -4.36 -32.25 -13.98
CA ALA A 239 -5.75 -31.91 -13.64
C ALA A 239 -6.20 -32.52 -12.30
N GLY A 240 -5.68 -33.70 -11.93
CA GLY A 240 -6.07 -34.41 -10.72
C GLY A 240 -5.42 -33.90 -9.42
N HIS A 241 -4.33 -33.12 -9.52
CA HIS A 241 -3.63 -32.56 -8.37
C HIS A 241 -3.31 -31.08 -8.54
N PRO A 242 -4.30 -30.21 -8.73
CA PRO A 242 -4.05 -28.78 -8.88
C PRO A 242 -3.36 -28.13 -7.66
N LYS A 243 -3.36 -28.81 -6.50
CA LYS A 243 -2.71 -28.35 -5.26
C LYS A 243 -1.26 -28.78 -5.09
N GLN A 244 -0.71 -29.65 -5.95
CA GLN A 244 0.66 -30.16 -5.82
C GLN A 244 1.68 -29.54 -6.79
N LEU A 245 1.24 -28.73 -7.76
CA LEU A 245 2.12 -28.15 -8.76
C LEU A 245 2.54 -26.69 -8.54
N PRO A 246 1.70 -25.73 -8.18
CA PRO A 246 2.25 -24.43 -7.85
C PRO A 246 2.85 -24.44 -6.45
N SER A 247 4.08 -23.94 -6.32
CA SER A 247 4.60 -23.55 -5.01
C SER A 247 3.55 -22.68 -4.31
N PRO A 248 3.16 -22.98 -3.06
CA PRO A 248 2.15 -22.18 -2.34
C PRO A 248 2.46 -20.67 -2.39
N ASN A 249 3.75 -20.33 -2.36
CA ASN A 249 4.23 -18.98 -2.42
C ASN A 249 3.97 -18.29 -3.77
N LEU A 250 4.19 -18.98 -4.88
CA LEU A 250 3.95 -18.43 -6.21
C LEU A 250 2.45 -18.32 -6.50
N TYR A 251 1.66 -19.28 -6.03
CA TYR A 251 0.21 -19.22 -6.09
C TYR A 251 -0.34 -18.02 -5.28
N ALA A 252 0.13 -17.83 -4.04
CA ALA A 252 -0.23 -16.68 -3.21
C ALA A 252 0.12 -15.35 -3.89
N LEU A 253 1.29 -15.25 -4.53
CA LEU A 253 1.69 -14.06 -5.27
C LEU A 253 0.76 -13.78 -6.46
N LYS A 254 0.54 -14.76 -7.32
CA LYS A 254 -0.29 -14.60 -8.54
C LYS A 254 -1.75 -14.28 -8.19
N SER A 255 -2.33 -14.99 -7.22
CA SER A 255 -3.71 -14.75 -6.77
C SER A 255 -3.90 -13.36 -6.16
N THR A 256 -2.96 -12.92 -5.34
CA THR A 256 -2.98 -11.58 -4.73
C THR A 256 -2.83 -10.48 -5.78
N LEU A 257 -1.88 -10.62 -6.70
CA LEU A 257 -1.71 -9.66 -7.79
C LEU A 257 -2.96 -9.53 -8.65
N LYS A 258 -3.64 -10.63 -8.95
CA LYS A 258 -4.91 -10.64 -9.71
C LYS A 258 -6.06 -9.93 -8.98
N ILE A 259 -6.10 -9.99 -7.65
CA ILE A 259 -7.10 -9.26 -6.85
C ILE A 259 -6.86 -7.74 -6.95
N ILE A 260 -5.61 -7.32 -6.86
CA ILE A 260 -5.25 -5.89 -6.83
C ILE A 260 -5.23 -5.29 -8.23
N PHE A 261 -4.72 -6.04 -9.21
CA PHE A 261 -4.64 -5.65 -10.62
C PHE A 261 -5.33 -6.70 -11.50
N PRO A 262 -6.64 -6.62 -11.70
CA PRO A 262 -7.37 -7.57 -12.54
C PRO A 262 -6.87 -7.62 -14.00
N GLU A 263 -6.24 -6.54 -14.45
CA GLU A 263 -5.63 -6.42 -15.78
C GLU A 263 -4.34 -7.24 -15.93
N LEU A 264 -3.73 -7.67 -14.82
CA LEU A 264 -2.57 -8.54 -14.79
C LEU A 264 -3.03 -10.01 -14.75
N GLU A 265 -3.02 -10.65 -15.91
CA GLU A 265 -3.52 -12.03 -16.08
C GLU A 265 -2.52 -13.06 -15.60
N ASP A 266 -1.23 -12.86 -15.89
CA ASP A 266 -0.13 -13.72 -15.43
C ASP A 266 1.17 -12.95 -15.26
N PHE A 267 2.08 -13.53 -14.46
CA PHE A 267 3.36 -12.96 -14.11
C PHE A 267 4.37 -14.10 -13.88
N TYR A 268 5.44 -14.16 -14.71
CA TYR A 268 6.34 -15.31 -14.71
C TYR A 268 7.74 -14.98 -15.20
N LEU A 269 8.71 -15.85 -14.88
CA LEU A 269 10.07 -15.78 -15.41
C LEU A 269 10.19 -16.60 -16.71
N GLN A 270 10.67 -15.95 -17.76
CA GLN A 270 11.07 -16.58 -19.01
C GLN A 270 12.57 -16.83 -18.97
N TYR A 271 12.99 -18.08 -19.22
CA TYR A 271 14.41 -18.46 -19.18
C TYR A 271 15.09 -18.43 -20.56
N HIS A 272 14.34 -18.63 -21.63
CA HIS A 272 14.84 -18.61 -23.00
C HIS A 272 14.16 -17.52 -23.83
N PRO A 273 14.88 -16.84 -24.74
CA PRO A 273 16.32 -16.93 -25.04
C PRO A 273 17.20 -16.28 -23.96
N LYS A 274 16.65 -15.46 -23.07
CA LYS A 274 17.34 -14.84 -21.95
C LYS A 274 16.43 -14.82 -20.72
N LEU A 275 17.03 -14.82 -19.53
CA LEU A 275 16.29 -14.69 -18.28
C LEU A 275 15.69 -13.30 -18.20
N GLN A 276 14.36 -13.23 -18.21
CA GLN A 276 13.61 -11.98 -18.06
C GLN A 276 12.27 -12.22 -17.39
N LEU A 277 11.75 -11.17 -16.74
CA LEU A 277 10.45 -11.19 -16.11
C LEU A 277 9.41 -10.75 -17.13
N MET A 278 8.36 -11.54 -17.30
CA MET A 278 7.26 -11.32 -18.24
C MET A 278 5.96 -11.10 -17.47
N ALA A 279 5.11 -10.28 -18.05
CA ALA A 279 3.75 -10.02 -17.56
C ALA A 279 2.75 -10.18 -18.72
N HIS A 280 1.66 -10.88 -18.47
CA HIS A 280 0.51 -10.88 -19.36
C HIS A 280 -0.47 -9.80 -18.85
N TYR A 281 -0.49 -8.66 -19.52
CA TYR A 281 -1.16 -7.45 -19.07
C TYR A 281 -2.08 -6.91 -20.17
N LYS A 282 -3.39 -6.79 -19.88
CA LYS A 282 -4.43 -6.32 -20.83
C LYS A 282 -4.44 -7.09 -22.14
N GLY A 283 -4.26 -8.43 -22.09
CA GLY A 283 -4.25 -9.30 -23.26
C GLY A 283 -2.93 -9.34 -24.03
N GLU A 284 -1.90 -8.60 -23.61
CA GLU A 284 -0.58 -8.56 -24.27
C GLU A 284 0.50 -9.16 -23.37
N VAL A 285 1.45 -9.86 -23.98
CA VAL A 285 2.64 -10.39 -23.29
C VAL A 285 3.78 -9.38 -23.40
N LEU A 286 4.12 -8.75 -22.30
CA LEU A 286 5.12 -7.68 -22.22
C LEU A 286 6.28 -8.08 -21.32
N ALA A 287 7.48 -7.62 -21.62
CA ALA A 287 8.54 -7.65 -20.63
C ALA A 287 8.22 -6.68 -19.49
N PHE A 288 8.55 -7.05 -18.24
CA PHE A 288 8.26 -6.23 -17.07
C PHE A 288 8.76 -4.79 -17.20
N GLN A 289 9.91 -4.58 -17.82
CA GLN A 289 10.48 -3.25 -18.07
C GLN A 289 9.59 -2.37 -18.97
N GLN A 290 8.77 -2.98 -19.83
CA GLN A 290 7.86 -2.26 -20.74
C GLN A 290 6.58 -1.79 -20.07
N LEU A 291 6.27 -2.31 -18.87
CA LEU A 291 5.15 -1.82 -18.07
C LEU A 291 5.38 -0.38 -17.60
N SER A 292 4.31 0.34 -17.30
CA SER A 292 4.39 1.67 -16.70
C SER A 292 5.13 1.65 -15.36
N ASN A 293 5.77 2.75 -14.98
CA ASN A 293 6.47 2.83 -13.69
C ASN A 293 5.52 2.61 -12.52
N THR A 294 4.30 3.10 -12.62
CA THR A 294 3.24 2.86 -11.64
C THR A 294 2.96 1.37 -11.47
N THR A 295 2.65 0.68 -12.57
CA THR A 295 2.35 -0.76 -12.56
C THR A 295 3.53 -1.56 -12.01
N LYS A 296 4.75 -1.26 -12.44
CA LYS A 296 5.98 -1.91 -11.91
C LYS A 296 6.12 -1.73 -10.41
N THR A 297 5.96 -0.50 -9.92
CA THR A 297 6.13 -0.18 -8.50
C THR A 297 5.07 -0.86 -7.65
N TRP A 298 3.82 -0.88 -8.10
CA TRP A 298 2.73 -1.52 -7.39
C TRP A 298 2.84 -3.06 -7.38
N ILE A 299 3.20 -3.68 -8.52
CA ILE A 299 3.49 -5.13 -8.57
C ILE A 299 4.59 -5.47 -7.57
N ALA A 300 5.65 -4.67 -7.52
CA ALA A 300 6.77 -4.90 -6.62
C ALA A 300 6.40 -4.67 -5.14
N LEU A 301 5.57 -3.65 -4.84
CA LEU A 301 5.07 -3.39 -3.48
C LEU A 301 4.22 -4.56 -2.99
N VAL A 302 3.21 -4.94 -3.78
CA VAL A 302 2.34 -6.07 -3.43
C VAL A 302 3.15 -7.36 -3.31
N GLY A 303 4.07 -7.59 -4.23
CA GLY A 303 4.96 -8.75 -4.21
C GLY A 303 5.85 -8.79 -2.97
N ASP A 304 6.36 -7.66 -2.48
CA ASP A 304 7.15 -7.61 -1.24
C ASP A 304 6.28 -7.86 0.01
N VAL A 305 5.03 -7.38 0.03
CA VAL A 305 4.07 -7.72 1.10
C VAL A 305 3.81 -9.22 1.13
N VAL A 306 3.51 -9.83 -0.04
CA VAL A 306 3.29 -11.28 -0.16
C VAL A 306 4.54 -12.06 0.29
N ARG A 307 5.73 -11.68 -0.17
CA ARG A 307 7.00 -12.28 0.26
C ARG A 307 7.13 -12.28 1.78
N ARG A 308 6.89 -11.14 2.41
CA ARG A 308 6.99 -11.02 3.89
C ARG A 308 5.96 -11.91 4.58
N LEU A 309 4.72 -11.95 4.10
CA LEU A 309 3.68 -12.80 4.68
C LEU A 309 4.01 -14.29 4.52
N CYS A 310 4.52 -14.71 3.36
CA CYS A 310 4.99 -16.10 3.15
C CYS A 310 6.14 -16.47 4.10
N LEU A 311 7.08 -15.56 4.33
CA LEU A 311 8.20 -15.78 5.25
C LEU A 311 7.77 -15.83 6.72
N LEU A 312 6.80 -15.03 7.11
CA LEU A 312 6.29 -14.95 8.47
C LEU A 312 5.29 -16.07 8.79
N ASN A 313 4.66 -16.65 7.77
CA ASN A 313 3.68 -17.72 7.89
C ASN A 313 4.08 -18.93 7.00
N PRO A 314 5.25 -19.55 7.21
CA PRO A 314 5.82 -20.51 6.26
C PRO A 314 5.03 -21.82 6.14
N LEU A 315 4.18 -22.14 7.10
CA LEU A 315 3.35 -23.33 7.11
C LEU A 315 1.87 -23.06 6.74
N SER A 316 1.50 -21.79 6.51
CA SER A 316 0.17 -21.45 6.04
C SER A 316 0.02 -21.77 4.56
N LEU A 317 -1.15 -22.28 4.17
CA LEU A 317 -1.50 -22.49 2.76
C LEU A 317 -1.93 -21.18 2.09
N ASP A 318 -2.51 -20.27 2.86
CA ASP A 318 -3.02 -18.98 2.40
C ASP A 318 -2.43 -17.81 3.24
N PRO A 319 -1.11 -17.58 3.18
CA PRO A 319 -0.42 -16.63 4.05
C PRO A 319 -0.91 -15.19 3.89
N CYS A 320 -1.46 -14.83 2.74
CA CYS A 320 -2.03 -13.50 2.48
C CYS A 320 -3.41 -13.30 3.13
N LEU A 321 -4.21 -14.37 3.26
CA LEU A 321 -5.53 -14.32 3.86
C LEU A 321 -5.48 -14.51 5.38
N GLU A 322 -4.52 -15.28 5.88
CA GLU A 322 -4.40 -15.64 7.30
C GLU A 322 -3.44 -14.74 8.07
N GLY A 323 -2.44 -14.17 7.40
CA GLY A 323 -1.40 -13.37 8.03
C GLY A 323 -1.93 -12.08 8.64
N GLU A 324 -1.51 -11.81 9.87
CA GLU A 324 -1.85 -10.60 10.62
C GLU A 324 -0.69 -9.62 10.69
N GLY A 325 -0.96 -8.38 11.07
CA GLY A 325 0.05 -7.37 11.30
C GLY A 325 -0.35 -5.98 10.83
N VAL A 326 0.63 -5.10 10.70
CA VAL A 326 0.45 -3.69 10.36
C VAL A 326 1.18 -3.37 9.05
N LEU A 327 0.44 -2.86 8.08
CA LEU A 327 0.93 -2.39 6.79
C LEU A 327 0.77 -0.87 6.71
N LEU A 328 1.89 -0.17 6.54
CA LEU A 328 1.94 1.28 6.42
C LEU A 328 2.33 1.66 4.99
N ILE A 329 1.51 2.48 4.30
CA ILE A 329 1.82 2.95 2.95
C ILE A 329 1.66 4.47 2.90
N ASP A 330 2.76 5.16 2.63
CA ASP A 330 2.76 6.61 2.48
C ASP A 330 2.37 7.01 1.06
N GLN A 331 1.53 8.05 0.92
CA GLN A 331 1.02 8.54 -0.36
C GLN A 331 0.53 7.42 -1.28
N ILE A 332 -0.51 6.70 -0.81
CA ILE A 332 -1.05 5.54 -1.53
C ILE A 332 -1.57 5.89 -2.92
N ASP A 333 -2.08 7.10 -3.08
CA ASP A 333 -2.62 7.70 -4.30
C ASP A 333 -1.54 8.14 -5.29
N SER A 334 -0.27 8.12 -4.88
CA SER A 334 0.83 8.54 -5.74
C SER A 334 0.89 7.71 -7.02
N GLN A 335 0.85 8.39 -8.16
CA GLN A 335 0.94 7.81 -9.51
C GLN A 335 -0.26 6.94 -9.94
N LEU A 336 -1.32 6.77 -9.12
CA LEU A 336 -2.53 6.08 -9.52
C LEU A 336 -3.44 6.99 -10.34
N ASP A 337 -4.14 6.44 -11.32
CA ASP A 337 -5.28 7.13 -11.94
C ASP A 337 -6.50 7.13 -11.01
N ALA A 338 -7.56 7.86 -11.37
CA ALA A 338 -8.74 8.01 -10.53
C ALA A 338 -9.45 6.67 -10.26
N ALA A 339 -9.58 5.82 -11.30
CA ALA A 339 -10.27 4.54 -11.19
C ALA A 339 -9.52 3.53 -10.30
N HIS A 340 -8.18 3.51 -10.36
CA HIS A 340 -7.39 2.68 -9.45
C HIS A 340 -7.37 3.27 -8.04
N CYS A 341 -7.33 4.61 -7.92
CA CYS A 341 -7.29 5.30 -6.64
C CYS A 341 -8.55 5.03 -5.81
N SER A 342 -9.73 5.04 -6.42
CA SER A 342 -11.01 4.78 -5.73
C SER A 342 -11.11 3.35 -5.18
N GLU A 343 -10.54 2.36 -5.87
CA GLU A 343 -10.67 0.95 -5.54
C GLU A 343 -9.49 0.36 -4.74
N ILE A 344 -8.35 1.05 -4.68
CA ILE A 344 -7.10 0.44 -4.17
C ILE A 344 -7.20 -0.03 -2.72
N LEU A 345 -7.86 0.71 -1.84
CA LEU A 345 -8.02 0.35 -0.43
C LEU A 345 -8.89 -0.90 -0.27
N ASN A 346 -9.97 -0.96 -1.03
CA ASN A 346 -10.89 -2.10 -1.04
C ASN A 346 -10.19 -3.37 -1.59
N ARG A 347 -9.42 -3.23 -2.68
CA ARG A 347 -8.64 -4.32 -3.27
C ARG A 347 -7.54 -4.81 -2.31
N LEU A 348 -6.83 -3.91 -1.63
CA LEU A 348 -5.84 -4.28 -0.61
C LEU A 348 -6.49 -5.03 0.55
N HIS A 349 -7.64 -4.60 1.04
CA HIS A 349 -8.35 -5.32 2.09
C HIS A 349 -8.82 -6.70 1.65
N ARG A 350 -9.32 -6.84 0.42
CA ARG A 350 -9.69 -8.14 -0.14
C ARG A 350 -8.49 -9.09 -0.29
N ALA A 351 -7.33 -8.53 -0.62
CA ALA A 351 -6.09 -9.30 -0.76
C ALA A 351 -5.47 -9.67 0.60
N PHE A 352 -5.62 -8.80 1.61
CA PHE A 352 -5.02 -8.93 2.93
C PHE A 352 -6.04 -8.62 4.05
N PRO A 353 -7.07 -9.46 4.24
CA PRO A 353 -8.22 -9.12 5.07
C PRO A 353 -7.90 -8.98 6.57
N ARG A 354 -6.82 -9.61 7.05
CA ARG A 354 -6.41 -9.56 8.46
C ARG A 354 -5.32 -8.52 8.77
N LEU A 355 -4.76 -7.88 7.75
CA LEU A 355 -3.81 -6.79 7.97
C LEU A 355 -4.52 -5.51 8.38
N GLN A 356 -3.97 -4.84 9.38
CA GLN A 356 -4.28 -3.45 9.65
C GLN A 356 -3.53 -2.58 8.66
N ILE A 357 -4.26 -1.85 7.82
CA ILE A 357 -3.72 -1.03 6.76
C ILE A 357 -3.84 0.43 7.16
N ILE A 358 -2.72 1.13 7.35
CA ILE A 358 -2.69 2.54 7.69
C ILE A 358 -2.00 3.28 6.53
N VAL A 359 -2.72 4.19 5.91
CA VAL A 359 -2.25 4.86 4.70
C VAL A 359 -2.40 6.37 4.78
N THR A 360 -1.56 7.07 4.03
CA THR A 360 -1.75 8.50 3.78
C THR A 360 -2.09 8.75 2.33
N GLY A 361 -2.80 9.83 2.07
CA GLY A 361 -3.16 10.27 0.74
C GLY A 361 -3.51 11.76 0.69
N SER A 362 -3.80 12.25 -0.49
CA SER A 362 -4.21 13.64 -0.74
C SER A 362 -5.41 13.74 -1.68
N ARG A 363 -5.78 12.66 -2.36
CA ARG A 363 -6.83 12.64 -3.38
C ARG A 363 -8.18 12.24 -2.79
N GLU A 364 -9.23 12.90 -3.26
CA GLU A 364 -10.62 12.69 -2.80
C GLU A 364 -11.18 11.34 -3.25
N GLU A 365 -10.70 10.76 -4.36
CA GLU A 365 -11.13 9.46 -4.86
C GLU A 365 -10.89 8.33 -3.84
N LEU A 366 -9.94 8.50 -2.91
CA LEU A 366 -9.74 7.56 -1.80
C LEU A 366 -10.94 7.50 -0.84
N LEU A 367 -11.84 8.48 -0.88
CA LEU A 367 -13.02 8.54 0.00
C LEU A 367 -14.25 7.81 -0.55
N GLU A 368 -14.20 7.27 -1.76
CA GLU A 368 -15.36 6.63 -2.39
C GLU A 368 -15.98 5.51 -1.53
N HIS A 369 -15.14 4.74 -0.84
CA HIS A 369 -15.59 3.67 0.06
C HIS A 369 -15.35 3.99 1.54
N ALA A 370 -15.18 5.24 1.90
CA ALA A 370 -14.79 5.67 3.25
C ALA A 370 -15.82 5.35 4.35
N ALA A 371 -17.05 4.99 3.99
CA ALA A 371 -18.06 4.55 4.96
C ALA A 371 -17.66 3.28 5.74
N VAL A 372 -16.81 2.43 5.16
CA VAL A 372 -16.43 1.13 5.73
C VAL A 372 -15.07 1.12 6.44
N TYR A 373 -14.33 2.25 6.49
CA TYR A 373 -13.05 2.38 7.18
C TYR A 373 -12.93 3.70 7.95
N GLN A 374 -11.88 3.84 8.74
CA GLN A 374 -11.62 5.03 9.56
C GLN A 374 -10.90 6.08 8.73
N CYS A 375 -11.41 7.31 8.72
CA CYS A 375 -10.80 8.44 8.03
C CYS A 375 -10.42 9.55 9.00
N PHE A 376 -9.22 10.12 8.78
CA PHE A 376 -8.73 11.28 9.50
C PHE A 376 -8.28 12.37 8.54
N LYS A 377 -8.41 13.61 8.98
CA LYS A 377 -7.79 14.78 8.36
C LYS A 377 -6.64 15.26 9.23
N LEU A 378 -5.47 15.43 8.61
CA LEU A 378 -4.29 15.97 9.26
C LEU A 378 -4.05 17.41 8.79
N GLU A 379 -4.18 18.37 9.69
CA GLU A 379 -3.98 19.80 9.44
C GLU A 379 -3.19 20.44 10.57
N HIS A 380 -2.17 21.24 10.23
CA HIS A 380 -1.37 22.00 11.20
C HIS A 380 -0.88 21.17 12.41
N GLY A 381 -0.46 19.92 12.18
CA GLY A 381 0.01 19.03 13.25
C GLY A 381 -1.07 18.49 14.17
N LYS A 382 -2.35 18.66 13.83
CA LYS A 382 -3.51 18.10 14.52
C LYS A 382 -4.23 17.12 13.63
N ILE A 383 -4.74 16.05 14.24
CA ILE A 383 -5.54 15.05 13.56
C ILE A 383 -6.99 15.14 14.06
N SER A 384 -7.93 15.11 13.13
CA SER A 384 -9.36 15.11 13.42
C SER A 384 -10.05 14.00 12.63
N PRO A 385 -11.06 13.32 13.19
CA PRO A 385 -11.89 12.43 12.41
C PRO A 385 -12.53 13.17 11.26
N LEU A 386 -12.57 12.53 10.08
CA LEU A 386 -13.30 13.06 8.92
C LEU A 386 -14.73 12.52 9.02
N ASP A 387 -15.69 13.41 9.34
CA ASP A 387 -17.10 13.07 9.39
C ASP A 387 -17.71 13.13 7.99
N LEU A 388 -17.79 11.96 7.35
CA LEU A 388 -18.35 11.80 6.01
C LEU A 388 -19.88 11.92 5.98
N SER A 389 -20.55 11.73 7.13
CA SER A 389 -22.00 11.83 7.22
C SER A 389 -22.46 13.25 6.91
N THR A 390 -21.73 14.25 7.38
CA THR A 390 -22.01 15.67 7.14
C THR A 390 -21.79 16.06 5.67
N THR A 391 -20.72 15.55 5.06
CA THR A 391 -20.40 15.85 3.65
C THR A 391 -21.38 15.15 2.71
N GLN A 392 -21.74 13.90 3.01
CA GLN A 392 -22.71 13.14 2.24
C GLN A 392 -24.12 13.71 2.37
N GLN A 393 -24.53 14.14 3.56
CA GLN A 393 -25.81 14.86 3.79
C GLN A 393 -25.83 16.22 3.09
N GLN A 394 -24.73 16.93 3.05
CA GLN A 394 -24.61 18.19 2.30
C GLN A 394 -24.72 17.96 0.79
N LEU A 395 -24.08 16.90 0.26
CA LEU A 395 -24.21 16.51 -1.14
C LEU A 395 -25.63 16.05 -1.47
N GLU A 396 -26.24 15.21 -0.66
CA GLU A 396 -27.65 14.78 -0.84
C GLU A 396 -28.62 15.97 -0.76
N HIS A 397 -28.35 16.91 0.14
CA HIS A 397 -29.14 18.14 0.22
C HIS A 397 -28.95 19.02 -1.02
N LEU A 398 -27.73 19.15 -1.54
CA LEU A 398 -27.41 19.85 -2.78
C LEU A 398 -28.08 19.20 -3.99
N TYR A 399 -28.02 17.87 -4.10
CA TYR A 399 -28.73 17.13 -5.15
C TYR A 399 -30.24 17.28 -5.05
N THR A 400 -30.79 17.31 -3.84
CA THR A 400 -32.23 17.52 -3.63
C THR A 400 -32.64 18.95 -4.02
N LEU A 401 -31.79 19.95 -3.78
CA LEU A 401 -32.01 21.32 -4.23
C LEU A 401 -31.96 21.45 -5.74
N LEU A 402 -30.94 20.83 -6.39
CA LEU A 402 -30.81 20.82 -7.86
C LEU A 402 -31.99 20.13 -8.53
N GLN A 403 -32.45 18.99 -7.99
CA GLN A 403 -33.68 18.31 -8.49
C GLN A 403 -34.94 19.14 -8.28
N ARG A 404 -35.01 19.97 -7.23
CA ARG A 404 -36.11 20.90 -7.03
C ARG A 404 -36.08 22.05 -8.02
N ASP A 405 -34.91 22.55 -8.37
CA ASP A 405 -34.77 23.61 -9.39
C ASP A 405 -35.11 23.10 -10.79
N GLU A 406 -34.79 21.85 -11.12
CA GLU A 406 -35.25 21.19 -12.35
C GLU A 406 -36.77 20.98 -12.38
N ALA A 407 -37.40 20.75 -11.22
CA ALA A 407 -38.84 20.62 -11.12
C ALA A 407 -39.59 21.99 -11.15
N LEU A 408 -38.88 23.09 -10.99
CA LEU A 408 -39.41 24.47 -11.05
C LEU A 408 -39.20 25.13 -12.41
N THR A 409 -38.55 24.48 -13.38
CA THR A 409 -38.57 24.96 -14.75
C THR A 409 -39.99 24.79 -15.28
N PRO A 410 -40.71 25.90 -15.63
CA PRO A 410 -42.04 25.78 -16.21
C PRO A 410 -41.90 24.99 -17.50
N HIS A 411 -42.82 24.01 -17.69
CA HIS A 411 -42.99 23.32 -18.95
C HIS A 411 -43.15 24.39 -20.03
N ILE A 412 -42.09 24.74 -20.71
CA ILE A 412 -42.15 25.45 -21.99
C ILE A 412 -42.46 24.34 -22.98
N ASP A 413 -43.65 24.36 -23.49
CA ASP A 413 -44.03 23.50 -24.64
C ASP A 413 -42.92 23.61 -25.69
N PRO A 414 -42.44 22.52 -26.24
CA PRO A 414 -41.43 22.56 -27.28
C PRO A 414 -41.98 23.31 -28.48
N LEU A 415 -41.47 24.52 -28.70
CA LEU A 415 -41.60 25.17 -30.01
C LEU A 415 -41.03 24.22 -31.06
N PRO A 416 -41.69 24.07 -32.22
CA PRO A 416 -41.20 23.20 -33.27
C PRO A 416 -39.78 23.62 -33.63
N LEU A 417 -38.84 22.71 -33.40
CA LEU A 417 -37.43 22.86 -33.79
C LEU A 417 -37.35 22.70 -35.29
N ASP A 418 -37.31 23.81 -36.00
CA ASP A 418 -36.66 23.82 -37.31
C ASP A 418 -35.15 23.70 -37.05
N PRO A 419 -34.43 22.80 -37.67
CA PRO A 419 -33.00 22.62 -37.48
C PRO A 419 -32.26 23.74 -38.26
N GLU A 420 -31.95 24.86 -37.62
CA GLU A 420 -30.93 25.74 -38.18
C GLU A 420 -29.54 25.21 -37.79
N PRO A 421 -28.67 24.98 -38.79
CA PRO A 421 -27.34 24.46 -38.56
C PRO A 421 -26.44 25.54 -37.93
N ALA A 422 -25.58 25.14 -37.02
CA ALA A 422 -24.55 25.97 -36.35
C ALA A 422 -23.53 26.63 -37.32
N THR A 423 -23.67 26.47 -38.61
CA THR A 423 -22.93 27.08 -39.68
C THR A 423 -23.29 28.56 -39.86
N THR A 424 -24.52 29.01 -39.48
CA THR A 424 -25.00 30.37 -39.79
C THR A 424 -24.29 31.47 -38.98
N GLN A 425 -23.81 31.19 -37.80
CA GLN A 425 -23.05 32.18 -37.01
C GLN A 425 -21.63 32.40 -37.54
N ILE A 426 -20.98 31.35 -37.98
CA ILE A 426 -19.62 31.38 -38.54
C ILE A 426 -19.68 32.08 -39.91
N ASP A 427 -20.70 31.77 -40.73
CA ASP A 427 -20.86 32.40 -42.03
C ASP A 427 -21.23 33.90 -41.91
N SER A 428 -22.02 34.30 -40.91
CA SER A 428 -22.32 35.70 -40.65
C SER A 428 -21.08 36.50 -40.19
N LEU A 429 -20.24 35.88 -39.34
CA LEU A 429 -18.96 36.46 -38.91
C LEU A 429 -17.99 36.57 -40.09
N TYR A 430 -17.95 35.53 -40.94
CA TYR A 430 -17.11 35.53 -42.12
C TYR A 430 -17.50 36.63 -43.13
N GLN A 431 -18.80 36.86 -43.35
CA GLN A 431 -19.30 37.99 -44.16
C GLN A 431 -19.00 39.33 -43.52
N GLN A 432 -19.10 39.48 -42.21
CA GLN A 432 -18.75 40.71 -41.50
C GLN A 432 -17.25 41.03 -41.66
N ILE A 433 -16.38 40.03 -41.56
CA ILE A 433 -14.94 40.19 -41.76
C ILE A 433 -14.58 40.55 -43.21
N GLN A 434 -15.30 39.98 -44.18
CA GLN A 434 -15.09 40.32 -45.60
C GLN A 434 -15.48 41.76 -45.96
N ASN A 435 -16.48 42.31 -45.26
CA ASN A 435 -16.97 43.68 -45.47
C ASN A 435 -16.12 44.75 -44.79
N LEU A 436 -15.09 44.39 -44.02
CA LEU A 436 -14.17 45.33 -43.43
C LEU A 436 -13.21 45.88 -44.46
N ASN A 437 -12.91 47.20 -44.40
CA ASN A 437 -11.90 47.80 -45.22
C ASN A 437 -10.47 47.35 -44.80
N GLU A 438 -9.47 47.58 -45.65
CA GLU A 438 -8.08 47.13 -45.41
C GLU A 438 -7.48 47.68 -44.09
N GLN A 439 -7.87 48.89 -43.67
CA GLN A 439 -7.42 49.45 -42.37
C GLN A 439 -8.02 48.70 -41.17
N GLN A 440 -9.29 48.36 -41.23
CA GLN A 440 -9.98 47.60 -40.20
C GLN A 440 -9.52 46.14 -40.12
N LYS A 441 -9.21 45.52 -41.25
CA LYS A 441 -8.59 44.16 -41.27
C LYS A 441 -7.22 44.12 -40.59
N ASN A 442 -6.39 45.16 -40.91
CA ASN A 442 -5.07 45.27 -40.30
C ASN A 442 -5.14 45.56 -38.78
N GLU A 443 -6.15 46.26 -38.32
CA GLU A 443 -6.36 46.55 -36.90
C GLU A 443 -6.86 45.31 -36.15
N LEU A 444 -7.76 44.53 -36.77
CA LEU A 444 -8.22 43.23 -36.24
C LEU A 444 -7.06 42.23 -36.12
N LEU A 445 -6.19 42.14 -37.12
CA LEU A 445 -4.99 41.31 -37.09
C LEU A 445 -4.02 41.73 -35.97
N ARG A 446 -3.86 43.02 -35.73
CA ARG A 446 -3.05 43.53 -34.62
C ARG A 446 -3.64 43.19 -33.27
N MET A 447 -4.96 43.24 -33.10
CA MET A 447 -5.62 42.84 -31.85
C MET A 447 -5.50 41.36 -31.57
N ILE A 448 -5.60 40.50 -32.58
CA ILE A 448 -5.39 39.05 -32.46
C ILE A 448 -3.95 38.74 -32.05
N HIS A 449 -2.95 39.34 -32.70
CA HIS A 449 -1.55 39.15 -32.34
C HIS A 449 -1.15 39.80 -31.00
N ALA A 450 -1.84 40.80 -30.53
CA ALA A 450 -1.62 41.39 -29.22
C ALA A 450 -2.23 40.54 -28.08
N GLY A 451 -3.26 39.74 -28.37
CA GLY A 451 -3.83 38.76 -27.44
C GLY A 451 -2.92 37.57 -27.18
N ASP A 452 -2.17 37.10 -28.20
CA ASP A 452 -1.23 35.97 -28.08
C ASP A 452 0.03 36.30 -27.26
N THR A 453 0.38 37.60 -27.12
CA THR A 453 1.58 38.00 -26.35
C THR A 453 1.33 38.20 -24.85
N SER A 454 0.10 38.09 -24.38
CA SER A 454 -0.24 38.24 -22.96
C SER A 454 -0.26 36.93 -22.16
N GLU A 455 -0.15 35.75 -22.80
CA GLU A 455 -0.09 34.45 -22.13
C GLU A 455 1.32 33.93 -21.89
N GLU A 456 2.37 34.52 -22.50
CA GLU A 456 3.77 34.02 -22.32
C GLU A 456 4.54 34.74 -21.19
N THR A 457 3.99 35.66 -20.45
CA THR A 457 4.73 36.36 -19.36
C THR A 457 4.29 36.04 -17.95
N SER A 458 3.55 34.96 -17.72
CA SER A 458 3.19 34.49 -16.35
C SER A 458 3.80 33.16 -15.93
N SER A 459 4.92 32.74 -16.56
CA SER A 459 5.71 31.60 -16.11
C SER A 459 7.20 31.92 -16.11
N LEU A 460 7.64 32.63 -15.09
CA LEU A 460 9.01 32.67 -14.59
C LEU A 460 8.96 32.72 -13.07
#